data_e8506fb4273415b410595672ecb6d43c
#
_entry.id   e8506fb4273415b410595672ecb6d43c
#
_cell.length_a   1.000
_cell.length_b   1.000
_cell.length_c   1.000
_cell.angle_alpha   90.00
_cell.angle_beta   90.00
_cell.angle_gamma   90.00
#
_symmetry.space_group_name_H-M   'P 1'
#
loop_
_entity.id
_entity.type
_entity.pdbx_description
1 polymer ?
#
loop_
_entity_poly.entity_id
_entity_poly.type
_entity_poly.pdbx_seq_one_letter_code
_entity_poly.pdbx_strand_id
1 'polypeptide(L)'
;PYRRAFEQGCDRAVVILTKPRSFVRRPEKLLPLIERKYRDYPNFCRTMEERAERDNRSRQELFRLEREGKVLVLAPESLHGVSRIERDVEKLRMLWGEGYQQGMENIEQIRAFMGK
;
A
#
# COMPACT_ATOMS: atom_id res chain seq x y z
N PRO A 1 -2.31 -3.98 -7.44
CA PRO A 1 -1.66 -5.29 -7.76
C PRO A 1 -2.55 -6.48 -7.36
N TYR A 2 -3.24 -6.46 -6.17
CA TYR A 2 -4.07 -7.58 -5.70
C TYR A 2 -5.21 -7.95 -6.66
N ARG A 3 -5.83 -6.99 -7.35
CA ARG A 3 -6.86 -7.26 -8.37
C ARG A 3 -6.31 -8.15 -9.47
N ARG A 4 -5.08 -7.90 -9.90
CA ARG A 4 -4.43 -8.73 -10.93
C ARG A 4 -4.25 -10.18 -10.51
N ALA A 5 -3.97 -10.44 -9.22
CA ALA A 5 -3.89 -11.80 -8.71
C ALA A 5 -5.23 -12.54 -8.87
N PHE A 6 -6.34 -11.90 -8.52
CA PHE A 6 -7.68 -12.48 -8.71
C PHE A 6 -8.03 -12.68 -10.20
N GLU A 7 -7.71 -11.72 -11.08
CA GLU A 7 -7.89 -11.86 -12.53
C GLU A 7 -7.08 -13.03 -13.10
N GLN A 8 -5.97 -13.39 -12.47
CA GLN A 8 -5.13 -14.53 -12.85
C GLN A 8 -5.57 -15.86 -12.21
N GLY A 9 -6.72 -15.87 -11.54
CA GLY A 9 -7.33 -17.08 -10.98
C GLY A 9 -6.91 -17.41 -9.54
N CYS A 10 -6.27 -16.49 -8.79
CA CYS A 10 -6.02 -16.70 -7.38
C CYS A 10 -7.31 -16.53 -6.58
N ASP A 11 -7.64 -17.49 -5.70
CA ASP A 11 -8.80 -17.42 -4.82
C ASP A 11 -8.57 -16.53 -3.61
N ARG A 12 -7.33 -16.42 -3.18
CA ARG A 12 -6.88 -15.65 -2.01
C ARG A 12 -5.57 -14.93 -2.30
N ALA A 13 -5.30 -13.87 -1.55
CA ALA A 13 -4.04 -13.14 -1.66
C ALA A 13 -3.56 -12.64 -0.29
N VAL A 14 -2.27 -12.76 -0.03
CA VAL A 14 -1.61 -12.05 1.08
C VAL A 14 -1.11 -10.71 0.53
N VAL A 15 -1.52 -9.62 1.16
CA VAL A 15 -1.18 -8.26 0.73
C VAL A 15 -0.36 -7.58 1.81
N ILE A 16 0.86 -7.20 1.46
CA ILE A 16 1.76 -6.48 2.35
C ILE A 16 1.72 -5.00 1.96
N LEU A 17 1.30 -4.17 2.90
CA LEU A 17 1.24 -2.72 2.72
C LEU A 17 2.53 -2.07 3.21
N THR A 18 2.98 -1.05 2.50
CA THR A 18 4.13 -0.22 2.89
C THR A 18 3.73 1.01 3.70
N LYS A 19 2.46 1.17 4.00
CA LYS A 19 1.89 2.26 4.79
C LYS A 19 0.94 1.70 5.84
N PRO A 20 0.83 2.33 7.03
CA PRO A 20 -0.10 1.92 8.07
C PRO A 20 -1.54 1.78 7.57
N ARG A 21 -2.34 0.99 8.27
CA ARG A 21 -3.77 0.81 7.94
C ARG A 21 -4.53 2.14 7.94
N SER A 22 -4.20 3.04 8.85
CA SER A 22 -4.78 4.38 8.99
C SER A 22 -4.37 5.38 7.91
N PHE A 23 -3.43 5.01 7.04
CA PHE A 23 -2.94 5.93 6.01
C PHE A 23 -4.04 6.31 5.02
N VAL A 24 -4.22 7.61 4.84
CA VAL A 24 -5.07 8.20 3.80
C VAL A 24 -4.19 9.08 2.92
N ARG A 25 -4.21 8.82 1.62
CA ARG A 25 -3.46 9.65 0.67
C ARG A 25 -4.13 11.00 0.52
N ARG A 26 -3.36 12.05 0.68
CA ARG A 26 -3.79 13.43 0.43
C ARG A 26 -3.55 13.79 -1.03
N PRO A 27 -4.34 14.72 -1.59
CA PRO A 27 -4.07 15.29 -2.91
C PRO A 27 -2.64 15.84 -3.02
N GLU A 28 -2.09 15.80 -4.22
CA GLU A 28 -0.74 16.32 -4.48
C GLU A 28 -0.71 17.86 -4.32
N LYS A 29 0.13 18.34 -3.41
CA LYS A 29 0.23 19.79 -3.13
C LYS A 29 0.75 20.59 -4.30
N LEU A 30 1.57 19.96 -5.15
CA LEU A 30 2.17 20.59 -6.32
C LEU A 30 1.34 20.42 -7.60
N LEU A 31 0.08 19.97 -7.47
CA LEU A 31 -0.80 19.72 -8.62
C LEU A 31 -0.87 20.92 -9.59
N PRO A 32 -1.06 22.19 -9.15
CA PRO A 32 -1.08 23.32 -10.07
C PRO A 32 0.21 23.52 -10.85
N LEU A 33 1.36 23.22 -10.26
CA LEU A 33 2.66 23.28 -10.94
C LEU A 33 2.83 22.14 -11.94
N ILE A 34 2.34 20.95 -11.60
CA ILE A 34 2.34 19.77 -12.47
C ILE A 34 1.47 20.06 -13.70
N GLU A 35 0.26 20.55 -13.51
CA GLU A 35 -0.67 20.89 -14.59
C GLU A 35 -0.09 21.96 -15.54
N ARG A 36 0.54 22.99 -14.98
CA ARG A 36 1.20 24.03 -15.79
C ARG A 36 2.37 23.47 -16.60
N LYS A 37 3.20 22.60 -15.98
CA LYS A 37 4.39 22.02 -16.62
C LYS A 37 4.02 21.00 -17.69
N TYR A 38 2.99 20.20 -17.43
CA TYR A 38 2.58 19.06 -18.25
C TYR A 38 1.24 19.28 -18.95
N ARG A 39 0.87 20.55 -19.23
CA ARG A 39 -0.39 20.91 -19.88
C ARG A 39 -0.63 20.19 -21.20
N ASP A 40 0.45 19.84 -21.91
CA ASP A 40 0.39 19.13 -23.20
C ASP A 40 0.15 17.62 -23.04
N TYR A 41 0.07 17.14 -21.78
CA TYR A 41 -0.18 15.74 -21.42
C TYR A 41 -1.43 15.62 -20.52
N PRO A 42 -2.64 15.87 -21.05
CA PRO A 42 -3.86 15.96 -20.23
C PRO A 42 -4.18 14.68 -19.47
N ASN A 43 -3.86 13.50 -20.02
CA ASN A 43 -4.08 12.23 -19.34
C ASN A 43 -3.15 12.05 -18.13
N PHE A 44 -1.93 12.58 -18.20
CA PHE A 44 -1.02 12.57 -17.06
C PHE A 44 -1.53 13.47 -15.94
N CYS A 45 -1.94 14.70 -16.27
CA CYS A 45 -2.50 15.65 -15.31
C CYS A 45 -3.72 15.06 -14.60
N ARG A 46 -4.67 14.49 -15.35
CA ARG A 46 -5.85 13.80 -14.80
C ARG A 46 -5.46 12.65 -13.89
N THR A 47 -4.48 11.83 -14.28
CA THR A 47 -3.98 10.72 -13.45
C THR A 47 -3.42 11.21 -12.12
N MET A 48 -2.71 12.34 -12.13
CA MET A 48 -2.15 12.95 -10.91
C MET A 48 -3.24 13.54 -10.02
N GLU A 49 -4.24 14.18 -10.61
CA GLU A 49 -5.41 14.74 -9.92
C GLU A 49 -6.21 13.63 -9.20
N GLU A 50 -6.55 12.57 -9.92
CA GLU A 50 -7.37 11.47 -9.41
C GLU A 50 -6.60 10.50 -8.51
N ARG A 51 -5.28 10.62 -8.42
CA ARG A 51 -4.41 9.64 -7.75
C ARG A 51 -4.80 9.38 -6.29
N ALA A 52 -5.06 10.44 -5.53
CA ALA A 52 -5.38 10.32 -4.11
C ALA A 52 -6.69 9.57 -3.91
N GLU A 53 -7.73 9.93 -4.63
CA GLU A 53 -9.03 9.29 -4.55
C GLU A 53 -8.97 7.82 -4.98
N ARG A 54 -8.31 7.53 -6.09
CA ARG A 54 -8.16 6.17 -6.60
C ARG A 54 -7.38 5.27 -5.64
N ASP A 55 -6.29 5.77 -5.03
CA ASP A 55 -5.51 5.02 -4.06
C ASP A 55 -6.34 4.74 -2.79
N ASN A 56 -7.06 5.75 -2.28
CA ASN A 56 -7.91 5.60 -1.10
C ASN A 56 -9.07 4.62 -1.35
N ARG A 57 -9.72 4.70 -2.51
CA ARG A 57 -10.77 3.77 -2.91
C ARG A 57 -10.24 2.33 -3.01
N SER A 58 -9.05 2.15 -3.59
CA SER A 58 -8.40 0.85 -3.68
C SER A 58 -8.09 0.25 -2.29
N ARG A 59 -7.70 1.10 -1.32
CA ARG A 59 -7.48 0.66 0.06
C ARG A 59 -8.79 0.27 0.76
N GLN A 60 -9.85 1.03 0.58
CA GLN A 60 -11.17 0.69 1.13
C GLN A 60 -11.67 -0.65 0.61
N GLU A 61 -11.52 -0.88 -0.70
CA GLU A 61 -11.86 -2.16 -1.31
C GLU A 61 -11.00 -3.32 -0.76
N LEU A 62 -9.70 -3.10 -0.59
CA LEU A 62 -8.81 -4.09 0.00
C LEU A 62 -9.26 -4.51 1.40
N PHE A 63 -9.60 -3.56 2.27
CA PHE A 63 -10.10 -3.85 3.62
C PHE A 63 -11.49 -4.48 3.63
N ARG A 64 -12.31 -4.22 2.62
CA ARG A 64 -13.57 -4.95 2.42
C ARG A 64 -13.29 -6.43 2.09
N LEU A 65 -12.38 -6.71 1.16
CA LEU A 65 -11.98 -8.06 0.79
C LEU A 65 -11.34 -8.82 1.97
N GLU A 66 -10.62 -8.11 2.85
CA GLU A 66 -10.09 -8.70 4.08
C GLU A 66 -11.22 -9.15 5.02
N ARG A 67 -12.23 -8.31 5.24
CA ARG A 67 -13.42 -8.70 6.04
C ARG A 67 -14.18 -9.89 5.44
N GLU A 68 -14.14 -10.04 4.13
CA GLU A 68 -14.73 -11.16 3.39
C GLU A 68 -13.84 -12.43 3.41
N GLY A 69 -12.66 -12.37 4.03
CA GLY A 69 -11.71 -13.50 4.09
C GLY A 69 -11.02 -13.83 2.77
N LYS A 70 -11.06 -12.92 1.80
CA LYS A 70 -10.41 -13.11 0.48
C LYS A 70 -8.97 -12.66 0.45
N VAL A 71 -8.59 -11.74 1.33
CA VAL A 71 -7.21 -11.30 1.49
C VAL A 71 -6.80 -11.32 2.95
N LEU A 72 -5.50 -11.52 3.19
CA LEU A 72 -4.85 -11.30 4.46
C LEU A 72 -3.94 -10.08 4.31
N VAL A 73 -4.15 -9.05 5.13
CA VAL A 73 -3.41 -7.79 5.02
C VAL A 73 -2.41 -7.66 6.17
N LEU A 74 -1.12 -7.56 5.81
CA LEU A 74 -0.05 -7.17 6.72
C LEU A 74 0.30 -5.70 6.45
N ALA A 75 0.43 -4.90 7.50
CA ALA A 75 0.75 -3.49 7.40
C ALA A 75 1.60 -3.06 8.60
N PRO A 76 2.57 -2.13 8.42
CA PRO A 76 3.30 -1.58 9.55
C PRO A 76 2.35 -0.78 10.46
N GLU A 77 2.62 -0.77 11.74
CA GLU A 77 1.88 0.08 12.69
C GLU A 77 2.23 1.55 12.51
N SER A 78 3.51 1.82 12.31
CA SER A 78 4.08 3.16 12.10
C SER A 78 5.24 3.11 11.11
N LEU A 79 5.59 4.24 10.56
CA LEU A 79 6.83 4.41 9.79
C LEU A 79 7.90 5.20 10.57
N HIS A 80 7.65 5.50 11.85
CA HIS A 80 8.60 6.21 12.73
C HIS A 80 9.22 7.47 12.11
N GLY A 81 8.46 8.21 11.30
CA GLY A 81 8.94 9.40 10.60
C GLY A 81 9.90 9.13 9.45
N VAL A 82 10.06 7.87 9.03
CA VAL A 82 10.85 7.54 7.83
C VAL A 82 10.25 8.22 6.61
N SER A 83 11.06 9.02 5.94
CA SER A 83 10.68 9.78 4.76
C SER A 83 10.70 8.92 3.48
N ARG A 84 10.14 9.46 2.40
CA ARG A 84 10.18 8.80 1.08
C ARG A 84 11.61 8.61 0.56
N ILE A 85 12.52 9.52 0.94
CA ILE A 85 13.93 9.49 0.56
C ILE A 85 14.75 9.46 1.86
N GLU A 86 14.61 8.37 2.62
CA GLU A 86 15.35 8.20 3.87
C GLU A 86 16.80 7.80 3.56
N ARG A 87 17.74 8.41 4.29
CA ARG A 87 19.17 8.12 4.21
C ARG A 87 19.75 7.65 5.54
N ASP A 88 18.98 7.74 6.61
CA ASP A 88 19.38 7.26 7.93
C ASP A 88 19.30 5.73 7.96
N VAL A 89 20.47 5.10 7.97
CA VAL A 89 20.60 3.65 7.92
C VAL A 89 20.00 2.97 9.15
N GLU A 90 20.08 3.60 10.31
CA GLU A 90 19.56 3.04 11.57
C GLU A 90 18.03 3.01 11.55
N LYS A 91 17.38 4.06 11.04
CA LYS A 91 15.93 4.08 10.85
C LYS A 91 15.47 3.01 9.84
N LEU A 92 16.23 2.83 8.76
CA LEU A 92 15.91 1.79 7.76
C LEU A 92 16.08 0.39 8.34
N ARG A 93 17.12 0.15 9.13
CA ARG A 93 17.35 -1.14 9.83
C ARG A 93 16.26 -1.43 10.85
N MET A 94 15.86 -0.44 11.64
CA MET A 94 14.75 -0.57 12.59
C MET A 94 13.47 -0.98 11.88
N LEU A 95 13.09 -0.27 10.82
CA LEU A 95 11.87 -0.55 10.06
C LEU A 95 11.93 -1.92 9.39
N TRP A 96 13.10 -2.33 8.88
CA TRP A 96 13.31 -3.67 8.33
C TRP A 96 13.14 -4.74 9.41
N GLY A 97 13.72 -4.54 10.61
CA GLY A 97 13.63 -5.47 11.74
C GLY A 97 12.18 -5.67 12.19
N GLU A 98 11.41 -4.59 12.29
CA GLU A 98 9.97 -4.66 12.62
C GLU A 98 9.18 -5.43 11.56
N GLY A 99 9.44 -5.18 10.28
CA GLY A 99 8.81 -5.93 9.19
C GLY A 99 9.15 -7.41 9.20
N TYR A 100 10.39 -7.77 9.49
CA TYR A 100 10.85 -9.14 9.65
C TYR A 100 10.15 -9.83 10.83
N GLN A 101 10.13 -9.18 11.98
CA GLN A 101 9.46 -9.69 13.17
C GLN A 101 7.97 -9.90 12.92
N GLN A 102 7.28 -8.91 12.34
CA GLN A 102 5.86 -9.04 11.98
C GLN A 102 5.62 -10.22 11.04
N GLY A 103 6.49 -10.44 10.06
CA GLY A 103 6.41 -11.58 9.17
C GLY A 103 6.54 -12.91 9.91
N MET A 104 7.49 -13.02 10.83
CA MET A 104 7.70 -14.23 11.64
C MET A 104 6.53 -14.50 12.59
N GLU A 105 6.01 -13.49 13.25
CA GLU A 105 4.86 -13.62 14.16
C GLU A 105 3.58 -14.06 13.44
N ASN A 106 3.43 -13.69 12.18
CA ASN A 106 2.24 -14.02 11.38
C ASN A 106 2.43 -15.22 10.45
N ILE A 107 3.56 -15.93 10.51
CA ILE A 107 3.88 -17.01 9.56
C ILE A 107 2.83 -18.15 9.58
N GLU A 108 2.37 -18.55 10.76
CA GLU A 108 1.37 -19.61 10.89
C GLU A 108 0.00 -19.15 10.38
N GLN A 109 -0.38 -17.90 10.62
CA GLN A 109 -1.60 -17.32 10.08
C GLN A 109 -1.56 -17.26 8.54
N ILE A 110 -0.40 -16.88 7.98
CA ILE A 110 -0.19 -16.85 6.53
C ILE A 110 -0.33 -18.24 5.94
N ARG A 111 0.31 -19.25 6.56
CA ARG A 111 0.22 -20.65 6.12
C ARG A 111 -1.21 -21.17 6.16
N ALA A 112 -1.89 -20.97 7.27
CA ALA A 112 -3.28 -21.38 7.43
C ALA A 112 -4.20 -20.69 6.41
N PHE A 113 -4.00 -19.39 6.18
CA PHE A 113 -4.77 -18.62 5.19
C PHE A 113 -4.53 -19.13 3.77
N MET A 114 -3.33 -19.55 3.44
CA MET A 114 -2.96 -20.10 2.13
C MET A 114 -3.32 -21.58 1.97
N GLY A 115 -3.82 -22.24 3.01
CA GLY A 115 -4.15 -23.66 2.99
C GLY A 115 -2.93 -24.59 2.99
N LYS A 116 -1.84 -24.14 3.59
CA LYS A 116 -0.58 -24.90 3.69
C LYS A 116 -0.23 -25.24 5.12
#